data_649acfd0091fdb14efdd917747814630
#
_entry.id   649acfd0091fdb14efdd917747814630
#
_cell.length_a   1.000
_cell.length_b   1.000
_cell.length_c   1.000
_cell.angle_alpha   90.00
_cell.angle_beta   90.00
_cell.angle_gamma   90.00
#
_symmetry.space_group_name_H-M   'P 1'
#
loop_
_entity.id
_entity.type
_entity.pdbx_description
1 polymer ?
#
loop_
_entity_poly.entity_id
_entity_poly.type
_entity_poly.pdbx_seq_one_letter_code
_entity_poly.pdbx_strand_id
1 'polypeptide(L)'
;MDKQVRPFGMRDKIGYMFGDFGNDFTFILSSAFMLKFYTDVMGIGAGVVGMLMMAARFLDAFTDITMGQIVDRSKPGKDGKFRPWIRRMCGPVAISSFLIYQSAFAGMPYWFKVGWMVVTYILWGSIFYTAVNIPYGSMASAISAEAKDRAQLSTWRTVGATLAGLVIGAGTPMLAYVTVEGQTVLSGFRMTVIAGVFSVLSFLCYLLCVRLTVERVEVPASEGKIQFTSQLKNLMKNQALLGIIAAAMFLLLALLGMQGISAYVFPEVYNSAKAQSMFSLLTSLAVLGVCAPLATRLSVRYGKRELSAFSCLFGAVILFLCMVIYPKNEWVYVGFFVLAYIGIGFFNTVIWAMITDVIDDAEVKNKVREDGTVYSLYSFARKLGQALSSGLVGTILAAVGYQAQLMHNPQGTEQIARRAVILDRIFQMSCLIPAIGLFIVAMILLFIYPLSKKKVTENIAELEKRRNS
;
A
#
# COMPACT_ATOMS: atom_id res chain seq x y z
N MET A 1 -10.53 26.59 34.56
CA MET A 1 -11.58 26.65 33.52
C MET A 1 -11.48 25.40 32.68
N ASP A 2 -12.30 24.41 32.97
CA ASP A 2 -12.43 23.21 32.09
C ASP A 2 -12.96 23.68 30.74
N LYS A 3 -12.10 23.65 29.72
CA LYS A 3 -12.53 23.85 28.36
C LYS A 3 -13.47 22.67 28.03
N GLN A 4 -14.78 22.94 27.96
CA GLN A 4 -15.75 21.95 27.47
C GLN A 4 -15.23 21.42 26.13
N VAL A 5 -14.78 20.18 26.14
CA VAL A 5 -14.27 19.53 24.93
C VAL A 5 -15.44 19.25 24.02
N ARG A 6 -15.39 19.73 22.78
CA ARG A 6 -16.42 19.51 21.77
C ARG A 6 -16.79 18.02 21.65
N PRO A 7 -18.08 17.64 21.55
CA PRO A 7 -18.48 16.25 21.34
C PRO A 7 -17.94 15.71 19.99
N PHE A 8 -17.81 14.38 19.89
CA PHE A 8 -17.44 13.71 18.65
C PHE A 8 -18.44 14.01 17.54
N GLY A 9 -17.96 14.25 16.32
CA GLY A 9 -18.83 14.58 15.21
C GLY A 9 -18.16 14.59 13.85
N MET A 10 -18.85 15.13 12.84
CA MET A 10 -18.40 15.15 11.44
C MET A 10 -17.05 15.83 11.25
N ARG A 11 -16.73 16.88 12.06
CA ARG A 11 -15.42 17.56 11.99
C ARG A 11 -14.26 16.62 12.32
N ASP A 12 -14.44 15.69 13.28
CA ASP A 12 -13.39 14.73 13.64
C ASP A 12 -13.22 13.70 12.54
N LYS A 13 -14.31 13.24 11.92
CA LYS A 13 -14.30 12.27 10.81
C LYS A 13 -13.57 12.85 9.59
N ILE A 14 -13.95 14.06 9.17
CA ILE A 14 -13.30 14.77 8.05
C ILE A 14 -11.84 15.07 8.39
N GLY A 15 -11.55 15.53 9.62
CA GLY A 15 -10.17 15.76 10.05
C GLY A 15 -9.32 14.50 10.01
N TYR A 16 -9.85 13.38 10.46
CA TYR A 16 -9.15 12.10 10.41
C TYR A 16 -8.97 11.60 8.97
N MET A 17 -9.96 11.80 8.09
CA MET A 17 -9.84 11.55 6.65
C MET A 17 -8.66 12.32 6.02
N PHE A 18 -8.53 13.61 6.34
CA PHE A 18 -7.41 14.42 5.84
C PHE A 18 -6.04 13.91 6.30
N GLY A 19 -5.96 13.26 7.47
CA GLY A 19 -4.70 12.66 7.92
C GLY A 19 -4.21 11.55 6.98
N ASP A 20 -5.09 10.67 6.55
CA ASP A 20 -4.76 9.59 5.61
C ASP A 20 -4.55 10.11 4.19
N PHE A 21 -5.40 11.05 3.78
CA PHE A 21 -5.25 11.73 2.50
C PHE A 21 -3.86 12.39 2.37
N GLY A 22 -3.40 13.06 3.46
CA GLY A 22 -2.05 13.63 3.53
C GLY A 22 -0.93 12.59 3.49
N ASN A 23 -1.09 11.46 4.19
CA ASN A 23 -0.16 10.33 4.15
C ASN A 23 0.01 9.80 2.72
N ASP A 24 -1.11 9.58 2.04
CA ASP A 24 -1.15 8.90 0.76
C ASP A 24 -0.63 9.76 -0.38
N PHE A 25 -0.71 11.11 -0.30
CA PHE A 25 -0.07 11.98 -1.29
C PHE A 25 1.41 11.69 -1.46
N THR A 26 2.11 11.38 -0.39
CA THR A 26 3.55 11.06 -0.45
C THR A 26 3.79 9.57 -0.67
N PHE A 27 3.00 8.70 -0.03
CA PHE A 27 3.18 7.25 -0.08
C PHE A 27 2.83 6.64 -1.44
N ILE A 28 1.67 6.96 -2.02
CA ILE A 28 1.23 6.41 -3.31
C ILE A 28 2.12 6.94 -4.42
N LEU A 29 2.51 8.24 -4.37
CA LEU A 29 3.45 8.80 -5.33
C LEU A 29 4.79 8.03 -5.32
N SER A 30 5.33 7.77 -4.14
CA SER A 30 6.57 6.99 -3.98
C SER A 30 6.40 5.55 -4.48
N SER A 31 5.32 4.88 -4.11
CA SER A 31 5.09 3.48 -4.48
C SER A 31 4.90 3.27 -5.99
N ALA A 32 4.28 4.23 -6.68
CA ALA A 32 3.95 4.10 -8.10
C ALA A 32 5.01 4.68 -9.04
N PHE A 33 5.70 5.77 -8.66
CA PHE A 33 6.52 6.53 -9.59
C PHE A 33 7.99 6.68 -9.20
N MET A 34 8.39 6.36 -7.97
CA MET A 34 9.77 6.55 -7.53
C MET A 34 10.75 5.68 -8.33
N LEU A 35 10.43 4.40 -8.52
CA LEU A 35 11.27 3.51 -9.32
C LEU A 35 11.45 4.06 -10.74
N LYS A 36 10.33 4.47 -11.40
CA LYS A 36 10.37 5.05 -12.75
C LYS A 36 11.15 6.37 -12.81
N PHE A 37 11.00 7.25 -11.82
CA PHE A 37 11.75 8.50 -11.75
C PHE A 37 13.26 8.26 -11.65
N TYR A 38 13.69 7.36 -10.77
CA TYR A 38 15.14 7.10 -10.61
C TYR A 38 15.73 6.30 -11.76
N THR A 39 14.97 5.47 -12.46
CA THR A 39 15.45 4.78 -13.66
C THR A 39 15.53 5.70 -14.88
N ASP A 40 14.48 6.45 -15.16
CA ASP A 40 14.34 7.19 -16.41
C ASP A 40 14.93 8.61 -16.36
N VAL A 41 14.75 9.31 -15.22
CA VAL A 41 15.21 10.68 -15.06
C VAL A 41 16.62 10.72 -14.47
N MET A 42 16.87 9.92 -13.42
CA MET A 42 18.17 9.92 -12.74
C MET A 42 19.18 8.94 -13.38
N GLY A 43 18.71 8.03 -14.23
CA GLY A 43 19.58 7.05 -14.93
C GLY A 43 20.23 6.01 -14.01
N ILE A 44 19.57 5.64 -12.90
CA ILE A 44 20.04 4.59 -12.00
C ILE A 44 19.43 3.25 -12.46
N GLY A 45 20.25 2.18 -12.47
CA GLY A 45 19.77 0.87 -12.87
C GLY A 45 18.60 0.36 -12.01
N ALA A 46 17.56 -0.19 -12.66
CA ALA A 46 16.32 -0.59 -12.00
C ALA A 46 16.52 -1.58 -10.84
N GLY A 47 17.48 -2.51 -10.99
CA GLY A 47 17.84 -3.46 -9.92
C GLY A 47 18.40 -2.76 -8.68
N VAL A 48 19.23 -1.73 -8.85
CA VAL A 48 19.81 -0.96 -7.74
C VAL A 48 18.70 -0.19 -7.03
N VAL A 49 17.83 0.51 -7.78
CA VAL A 49 16.70 1.25 -7.21
C VAL A 49 15.77 0.30 -6.45
N GLY A 50 15.37 -0.82 -7.05
CA GLY A 50 14.49 -1.80 -6.42
C GLY A 50 15.08 -2.40 -5.14
N MET A 51 16.36 -2.77 -5.13
CA MET A 51 17.02 -3.27 -3.94
C MET A 51 17.12 -2.22 -2.83
N LEU A 52 17.42 -0.96 -3.16
CA LEU A 52 17.47 0.13 -2.19
C LEU A 52 16.09 0.41 -1.60
N MET A 53 15.04 0.42 -2.43
CA MET A 53 13.66 0.57 -1.96
C MET A 53 13.25 -0.60 -1.05
N MET A 54 13.63 -1.82 -1.39
CA MET A 54 13.36 -3.00 -0.56
C MET A 54 14.08 -2.90 0.79
N ALA A 55 15.38 -2.59 0.79
CA ALA A 55 16.17 -2.45 2.02
C ALA A 55 15.62 -1.34 2.92
N ALA A 56 15.24 -0.20 2.35
CA ALA A 56 14.64 0.88 3.11
C ALA A 56 13.27 0.50 3.71
N ARG A 57 12.44 -0.27 2.99
CA ARG A 57 11.17 -0.79 3.53
C ARG A 57 11.38 -1.78 4.68
N PHE A 58 12.45 -2.58 4.64
CA PHE A 58 12.81 -3.39 5.80
C PHE A 58 13.20 -2.50 7.00
N LEU A 59 13.97 -1.44 6.76
CA LEU A 59 14.32 -0.47 7.80
C LEU A 59 13.05 0.18 8.39
N ASP A 60 12.07 0.56 7.54
CA ASP A 60 10.78 1.13 7.95
C ASP A 60 10.06 0.22 8.98
N ALA A 61 10.11 -1.10 8.80
CA ALA A 61 9.49 -2.03 9.74
C ALA A 61 10.11 -1.95 11.16
N PHE A 62 11.40 -1.71 11.27
CA PHE A 62 12.07 -1.53 12.56
C PHE A 62 11.84 -0.14 13.14
N THR A 63 11.89 0.90 12.31
CA THR A 63 11.67 2.27 12.76
C THR A 63 10.23 2.50 13.23
N ASP A 64 9.25 1.80 12.65
CA ASP A 64 7.86 1.85 13.09
C ASP A 64 7.69 1.30 14.51
N ILE A 65 8.33 0.18 14.83
CA ILE A 65 8.30 -0.40 16.18
C ILE A 65 8.95 0.58 17.18
N THR A 66 10.09 1.14 16.80
CA THR A 66 10.81 2.11 17.62
C THR A 66 9.98 3.37 17.84
N MET A 67 9.36 3.89 16.78
CA MET A 67 8.49 5.07 16.87
C MET A 67 7.24 4.81 17.69
N GLY A 68 6.63 3.62 17.57
CA GLY A 68 5.53 3.18 18.42
C GLY A 68 5.91 3.26 19.90
N GLN A 69 7.08 2.74 20.29
CA GLN A 69 7.57 2.81 21.66
C GLN A 69 7.83 4.24 22.13
N ILE A 70 8.39 5.10 21.26
CA ILE A 70 8.63 6.52 21.59
C ILE A 70 7.29 7.22 21.84
N VAL A 71 6.31 7.00 21.00
CA VAL A 71 4.96 7.59 21.13
C VAL A 71 4.25 7.06 22.37
N ASP A 72 4.32 5.76 22.65
CA ASP A 72 3.68 5.14 23.79
C ASP A 72 4.23 5.66 25.12
N ARG A 73 5.54 5.93 25.19
CA ARG A 73 6.21 6.51 26.35
C ARG A 73 6.07 8.02 26.46
N SER A 74 5.64 8.71 25.41
CA SER A 74 5.46 10.16 25.43
C SER A 74 4.30 10.55 26.37
N LYS A 75 4.54 11.59 27.18
CA LYS A 75 3.49 12.14 28.07
C LYS A 75 2.51 12.99 27.24
N PRO A 76 1.21 12.89 27.52
CA PRO A 76 0.22 13.76 26.88
C PRO A 76 0.50 15.23 27.24
N GLY A 77 0.43 16.09 26.23
CA GLY A 77 0.57 17.54 26.40
C GLY A 77 -0.79 18.25 26.42
N LYS A 78 -0.78 19.59 26.41
CA LYS A 78 -2.00 20.42 26.39
C LYS A 78 -2.91 20.17 25.16
N ASP A 79 -2.33 19.75 24.05
CA ASP A 79 -3.02 19.48 22.79
C ASP A 79 -3.28 17.97 22.56
N GLY A 80 -3.09 17.12 23.56
CA GLY A 80 -3.16 15.67 23.47
C GLY A 80 -1.80 14.99 23.35
N LYS A 81 -1.79 13.70 23.06
CA LYS A 81 -0.59 12.85 22.93
C LYS A 81 -0.08 12.76 21.49
N PHE A 82 -0.98 12.60 20.52
CA PHE A 82 -0.66 12.27 19.12
C PHE A 82 -0.61 13.51 18.21
N ARG A 83 -1.53 14.46 18.37
CA ARG A 83 -1.60 15.69 17.55
C ARG A 83 -0.30 16.50 17.53
N PRO A 84 0.45 16.66 18.66
CA PRO A 84 1.74 17.36 18.64
C PRO A 84 2.78 16.72 17.73
N TRP A 85 2.79 15.38 17.60
CA TRP A 85 3.69 14.65 16.70
C TRP A 85 3.38 14.97 15.24
N ILE A 86 2.11 14.86 14.85
CA ILE A 86 1.66 15.16 13.48
C ILE A 86 2.03 16.61 13.14
N ARG A 87 1.74 17.56 14.03
CA ARG A 87 2.02 18.99 13.81
C ARG A 87 3.51 19.29 13.64
N ARG A 88 4.39 18.62 14.39
CA ARG A 88 5.84 18.84 14.30
C ARG A 88 6.46 18.20 13.08
N MET A 89 5.95 17.03 12.66
CA MET A 89 6.55 16.23 11.61
C MET A 89 5.93 16.44 10.23
N CYS A 90 4.77 17.13 10.10
CA CYS A 90 4.14 17.41 8.82
C CYS A 90 5.02 18.21 7.85
N GLY A 91 5.78 19.18 8.35
CA GLY A 91 6.76 19.94 7.54
C GLY A 91 7.92 19.08 7.05
N PRO A 92 8.66 18.43 7.98
CA PRO A 92 9.76 17.52 7.61
C PRO A 92 9.36 16.42 6.63
N VAL A 93 8.19 15.76 6.77
CA VAL A 93 7.74 14.73 5.83
C VAL A 93 7.44 15.31 4.45
N ALA A 94 6.81 16.48 4.38
CA ALA A 94 6.52 17.15 3.12
C ALA A 94 7.80 17.56 2.39
N ILE A 95 8.75 18.17 3.11
CA ILE A 95 10.04 18.58 2.53
C ILE A 95 10.83 17.36 2.04
N SER A 96 10.94 16.31 2.84
CA SER A 96 11.69 15.11 2.44
C SER A 96 11.05 14.38 1.26
N SER A 97 9.71 14.34 1.17
CA SER A 97 9.00 13.82 0.01
C SER A 97 9.30 14.62 -1.26
N PHE A 98 9.33 15.95 -1.18
CA PHE A 98 9.71 16.81 -2.30
C PHE A 98 11.17 16.58 -2.74
N LEU A 99 12.08 16.39 -1.80
CA LEU A 99 13.50 16.16 -2.07
C LEU A 99 13.79 14.87 -2.83
N ILE A 100 12.92 13.85 -2.74
CA ILE A 100 13.05 12.61 -3.50
C ILE A 100 13.07 12.87 -5.02
N TYR A 101 12.24 13.81 -5.51
CA TYR A 101 11.99 14.01 -6.93
C TYR A 101 12.71 15.23 -7.52
N GLN A 102 13.99 15.40 -7.20
CA GLN A 102 14.78 16.53 -7.69
C GLN A 102 15.47 16.23 -9.02
N SER A 103 14.80 16.53 -10.13
CA SER A 103 15.36 16.34 -11.48
C SER A 103 16.59 17.20 -11.78
N ALA A 104 16.80 18.30 -11.06
CA ALA A 104 17.99 19.14 -11.18
C ALA A 104 19.31 18.36 -10.96
N PHE A 105 19.26 17.25 -10.22
CA PHE A 105 20.43 16.41 -9.96
C PHE A 105 20.66 15.29 -10.98
N ALA A 106 19.86 15.24 -12.06
CA ALA A 106 20.01 14.20 -13.09
C ALA A 106 21.41 14.18 -13.75
N GLY A 107 22.05 15.36 -13.88
CA GLY A 107 23.42 15.51 -14.43
C GLY A 107 24.56 15.23 -13.44
N MET A 108 24.26 14.96 -12.16
CA MET A 108 25.29 14.70 -11.15
C MET A 108 25.93 13.31 -11.31
N PRO A 109 27.13 13.09 -10.74
CA PRO A 109 27.81 11.79 -10.78
C PRO A 109 26.93 10.68 -10.20
N TYR A 110 27.10 9.46 -10.69
CA TYR A 110 26.28 8.30 -10.31
C TYR A 110 26.24 8.05 -8.80
N TRP A 111 27.38 8.12 -8.11
CA TRP A 111 27.46 7.93 -6.65
C TRP A 111 26.61 8.97 -5.87
N PHE A 112 26.60 10.23 -6.36
CA PHE A 112 25.78 11.29 -5.76
C PHE A 112 24.30 10.99 -5.89
N LYS A 113 23.86 10.56 -7.08
CA LYS A 113 22.44 10.25 -7.35
C LYS A 113 21.95 9.09 -6.48
N VAL A 114 22.78 8.03 -6.33
CA VAL A 114 22.48 6.91 -5.44
C VAL A 114 22.46 7.35 -3.97
N GLY A 115 23.46 8.11 -3.54
CA GLY A 115 23.52 8.66 -2.17
C GLY A 115 22.31 9.56 -1.86
N TRP A 116 21.94 10.44 -2.79
CA TRP A 116 20.78 11.30 -2.69
C TRP A 116 19.49 10.50 -2.53
N MET A 117 19.30 9.48 -3.36
CA MET A 117 18.15 8.57 -3.25
C MET A 117 18.07 7.92 -1.88
N VAL A 118 19.17 7.35 -1.39
CA VAL A 118 19.21 6.65 -0.08
C VAL A 118 18.88 7.60 1.06
N VAL A 119 19.56 8.77 1.09
CA VAL A 119 19.37 9.75 2.16
C VAL A 119 17.93 10.29 2.17
N THR A 120 17.43 10.74 1.03
CA THR A 120 16.07 11.31 0.95
C THR A 120 14.99 10.30 1.24
N TYR A 121 15.17 9.03 0.77
CA TYR A 121 14.22 7.97 1.04
C TYR A 121 14.18 7.58 2.53
N ILE A 122 15.35 7.45 3.18
CA ILE A 122 15.42 7.13 4.62
C ILE A 122 14.82 8.27 5.45
N LEU A 123 15.16 9.52 5.12
CA LEU A 123 14.59 10.69 5.81
C LEU A 123 13.06 10.72 5.67
N TRP A 124 12.56 10.53 4.45
CA TRP A 124 11.14 10.53 4.21
C TRP A 124 10.44 9.33 4.84
N GLY A 125 10.78 8.10 4.44
CA GLY A 125 10.05 6.87 4.77
C GLY A 125 10.29 6.41 6.20
N SER A 126 11.58 6.21 6.56
CA SER A 126 11.95 5.58 7.82
C SER A 126 11.91 6.53 9.02
N ILE A 127 12.03 7.85 8.81
CA ILE A 127 12.08 8.82 9.92
C ILE A 127 10.79 9.64 9.96
N PHE A 128 10.56 10.52 8.99
CA PHE A 128 9.50 11.52 9.12
C PHE A 128 8.10 10.96 8.81
N TYR A 129 7.97 10.10 7.79
CA TYR A 129 6.68 9.46 7.49
C TYR A 129 6.23 8.56 8.64
N THR A 130 7.13 7.74 9.18
CA THR A 130 6.87 6.89 10.35
C THR A 130 6.48 7.75 11.57
N ALA A 131 7.16 8.88 11.78
CA ALA A 131 6.87 9.81 12.89
C ALA A 131 5.53 10.55 12.76
N VAL A 132 4.90 10.56 11.58
CA VAL A 132 3.52 11.03 11.38
C VAL A 132 2.52 9.87 11.38
N ASN A 133 2.82 8.81 10.64
CA ASN A 133 1.86 7.73 10.37
C ASN A 133 1.53 6.92 11.63
N ILE A 134 2.51 6.65 12.51
CA ILE A 134 2.28 5.90 13.75
C ILE A 134 1.41 6.68 14.74
N PRO A 135 1.71 7.94 15.10
CA PRO A 135 0.81 8.73 15.93
C PRO A 135 -0.57 8.94 15.31
N TYR A 136 -0.65 9.15 13.99
CA TYR A 136 -1.91 9.29 13.29
C TYR A 136 -2.77 8.02 13.40
N GLY A 137 -2.20 6.85 13.15
CA GLY A 137 -2.92 5.57 13.29
C GLY A 137 -3.43 5.33 14.71
N SER A 138 -2.63 5.69 15.72
CA SER A 138 -2.98 5.53 17.13
C SER A 138 -3.98 6.57 17.63
N MET A 139 -4.08 7.73 16.98
CA MET A 139 -4.93 8.84 17.42
C MET A 139 -6.43 8.51 17.44
N ALA A 140 -6.89 7.53 16.66
CA ALA A 140 -8.28 7.10 16.63
C ALA A 140 -8.81 6.71 18.02
N SER A 141 -7.99 6.04 18.85
CA SER A 141 -8.32 5.63 20.22
C SER A 141 -8.41 6.81 21.17
N ALA A 142 -7.68 7.89 20.92
CA ALA A 142 -7.72 9.11 21.71
C ALA A 142 -8.85 10.07 21.30
N ILE A 143 -9.34 9.99 20.07
CA ILE A 143 -10.47 10.80 19.58
C ILE A 143 -11.78 10.36 20.24
N SER A 144 -12.04 9.03 20.37
CA SER A 144 -13.24 8.50 21.02
C SER A 144 -12.98 7.16 21.71
N ALA A 145 -13.57 6.95 22.88
CA ALA A 145 -13.61 5.67 23.58
C ALA A 145 -14.59 4.67 22.94
N GLU A 146 -15.59 5.17 22.21
CA GLU A 146 -16.66 4.35 21.64
C GLU A 146 -16.16 3.56 20.41
N ALA A 147 -16.43 2.25 20.41
CA ALA A 147 -16.07 1.37 19.29
C ALA A 147 -16.76 1.79 17.98
N LYS A 148 -18.02 2.26 18.05
CA LYS A 148 -18.79 2.77 16.90
C LYS A 148 -18.13 3.98 16.25
N ASP A 149 -17.64 4.92 17.03
CA ASP A 149 -16.96 6.12 16.53
C ASP A 149 -15.63 5.77 15.86
N ARG A 150 -14.86 4.89 16.48
CA ARG A 150 -13.60 4.39 15.89
C ARG A 150 -13.81 3.65 14.57
N ALA A 151 -14.90 2.88 14.45
CA ALA A 151 -15.27 2.25 13.19
C ALA A 151 -15.61 3.29 12.12
N GLN A 152 -16.32 4.38 12.48
CA GLN A 152 -16.58 5.49 11.56
C GLN A 152 -15.31 6.21 11.15
N LEU A 153 -14.36 6.47 12.07
CA LEU A 153 -13.05 7.05 11.74
C LEU A 153 -12.30 6.17 10.74
N SER A 154 -12.30 4.86 10.94
CA SER A 154 -11.68 3.91 10.00
C SER A 154 -12.31 3.96 8.61
N THR A 155 -13.65 4.08 8.52
CA THR A 155 -14.35 4.25 7.23
C THR A 155 -13.93 5.54 6.54
N TRP A 156 -13.91 6.67 7.25
CA TRP A 156 -13.49 7.96 6.68
C TRP A 156 -12.01 7.98 6.29
N ARG A 157 -11.16 7.27 7.03
CA ARG A 157 -9.78 7.01 6.65
C ARG A 157 -9.69 6.34 5.27
N THR A 158 -10.46 5.26 5.06
CA THR A 158 -10.50 4.56 3.76
C THR A 158 -10.98 5.47 2.63
N VAL A 159 -11.95 6.35 2.90
CA VAL A 159 -12.37 7.37 1.91
C VAL A 159 -11.21 8.29 1.54
N GLY A 160 -10.43 8.76 2.52
CA GLY A 160 -9.24 9.59 2.28
C GLY A 160 -8.21 8.90 1.41
N ALA A 161 -7.84 7.65 1.75
CA ALA A 161 -6.92 6.83 0.97
C ALA A 161 -7.39 6.63 -0.48
N THR A 162 -8.68 6.37 -0.67
CA THR A 162 -9.25 6.17 -2.00
C THR A 162 -9.21 7.45 -2.84
N LEU A 163 -9.56 8.59 -2.24
CA LEU A 163 -9.47 9.88 -2.93
C LEU A 163 -8.03 10.22 -3.32
N ALA A 164 -7.06 10.00 -2.43
CA ALA A 164 -5.65 10.17 -2.76
C ALA A 164 -5.22 9.25 -3.92
N GLY A 165 -5.61 7.98 -3.86
CA GLY A 165 -5.33 7.00 -4.92
C GLY A 165 -5.88 7.44 -6.28
N LEU A 166 -7.09 7.99 -6.31
CA LEU A 166 -7.69 8.54 -7.55
C LEU A 166 -6.92 9.75 -8.08
N VAL A 167 -6.63 10.72 -7.21
CA VAL A 167 -5.92 11.95 -7.61
C VAL A 167 -4.51 11.63 -8.12
N ILE A 168 -3.77 10.79 -7.40
CA ILE A 168 -2.39 10.47 -7.74
C ILE A 168 -2.33 9.47 -8.91
N GLY A 169 -3.09 8.39 -8.84
CA GLY A 169 -3.05 7.32 -9.84
C GLY A 169 -3.57 7.75 -11.20
N ALA A 170 -4.61 8.58 -11.26
CA ALA A 170 -5.15 9.10 -12.51
C ALA A 170 -4.50 10.42 -12.94
N GLY A 171 -4.21 11.32 -11.99
CA GLY A 171 -3.69 12.65 -12.30
C GLY A 171 -2.21 12.65 -12.66
N THR A 172 -1.37 11.92 -11.93
CA THR A 172 0.09 11.95 -12.14
C THR A 172 0.49 11.52 -13.55
N PRO A 173 0.00 10.42 -14.14
CA PRO A 173 0.42 10.04 -15.50
C PRO A 173 0.05 11.10 -16.54
N MET A 174 -1.12 11.73 -16.44
CA MET A 174 -1.54 12.78 -17.39
C MET A 174 -0.67 14.03 -17.32
N LEU A 175 -0.16 14.34 -16.14
CA LEU A 175 0.62 15.56 -15.90
C LEU A 175 2.12 15.34 -16.04
N ALA A 176 2.64 14.18 -15.65
CA ALA A 176 4.06 13.88 -15.58
C ALA A 176 4.67 13.47 -16.92
N TYR A 177 3.90 12.76 -17.76
CA TYR A 177 4.40 12.33 -19.07
C TYR A 177 4.29 13.42 -20.12
N VAL A 178 5.23 13.38 -21.07
CA VAL A 178 5.28 14.25 -22.27
C VAL A 178 5.53 13.39 -23.50
N THR A 179 5.09 13.85 -24.66
CA THR A 179 5.43 13.20 -25.91
C THR A 179 6.67 13.87 -26.52
N VAL A 180 7.75 13.13 -26.67
CA VAL A 180 9.00 13.57 -27.29
C VAL A 180 9.25 12.62 -28.47
N GLU A 181 9.38 13.15 -29.68
CA GLU A 181 9.60 12.37 -30.91
C GLU A 181 8.61 11.19 -31.09
N GLY A 182 7.35 11.42 -30.71
CA GLY A 182 6.30 10.39 -30.80
C GLY A 182 6.31 9.35 -29.67
N GLN A 183 7.18 9.47 -28.69
CA GLN A 183 7.27 8.56 -27.54
C GLN A 183 6.79 9.23 -26.24
N THR A 184 6.09 8.46 -25.40
CA THR A 184 5.64 8.92 -24.08
C THR A 184 6.76 8.76 -23.05
N VAL A 185 7.34 9.87 -22.60
CA VAL A 185 8.50 9.94 -21.71
C VAL A 185 8.14 10.64 -20.41
N LEU A 186 8.66 10.18 -19.28
CA LEU A 186 8.50 10.84 -17.99
C LEU A 186 9.33 12.13 -17.94
N SER A 187 8.65 13.27 -17.80
CA SER A 187 9.34 14.56 -17.66
C SER A 187 9.83 14.75 -16.23
N GLY A 188 11.16 14.83 -16.05
CA GLY A 188 11.77 15.07 -14.75
C GLY A 188 11.29 16.36 -14.10
N PHE A 189 11.23 17.48 -14.87
CA PHE A 189 10.75 18.76 -14.37
C PHE A 189 9.29 18.70 -13.92
N ARG A 190 8.39 18.13 -14.74
CA ARG A 190 6.98 17.99 -14.36
C ARG A 190 6.83 17.12 -13.12
N MET A 191 7.61 16.05 -13.00
CA MET A 191 7.59 15.18 -11.82
C MET A 191 8.04 15.91 -10.55
N THR A 192 9.08 16.76 -10.64
CA THR A 192 9.51 17.63 -9.54
C THR A 192 8.38 18.59 -9.11
N VAL A 193 7.69 19.22 -10.08
CA VAL A 193 6.57 20.13 -9.79
C VAL A 193 5.41 19.38 -9.13
N ILE A 194 5.03 18.23 -9.66
CA ILE A 194 3.96 17.38 -9.09
C ILE A 194 4.29 16.99 -7.65
N ALA A 195 5.53 16.54 -7.40
CA ALA A 195 5.98 16.21 -6.06
C ALA A 195 5.92 17.42 -5.11
N GLY A 196 6.26 18.61 -5.59
CA GLY A 196 6.13 19.86 -4.84
C GLY A 196 4.67 20.16 -4.49
N VAL A 197 3.76 20.09 -5.46
CA VAL A 197 2.32 20.31 -5.24
C VAL A 197 1.76 19.30 -4.25
N PHE A 198 2.06 18.01 -4.42
CA PHE A 198 1.56 16.97 -3.51
C PHE A 198 2.17 17.07 -2.11
N SER A 199 3.42 17.52 -1.99
CA SER A 199 4.04 17.77 -0.68
C SER A 199 3.35 18.94 0.05
N VAL A 200 3.00 20.02 -0.65
CA VAL A 200 2.23 21.13 -0.08
C VAL A 200 0.81 20.68 0.31
N LEU A 201 0.13 19.92 -0.55
CA LEU A 201 -1.20 19.38 -0.24
C LEU A 201 -1.14 18.43 0.96
N SER A 202 -0.13 17.55 1.05
CA SER A 202 0.10 16.67 2.19
C SER A 202 0.26 17.48 3.49
N PHE A 203 1.10 18.52 3.46
CA PHE A 203 1.29 19.41 4.61
C PHE A 203 -0.02 20.08 5.06
N LEU A 204 -0.80 20.63 4.11
CA LEU A 204 -2.08 21.25 4.40
C LEU A 204 -3.09 20.23 4.97
N CYS A 205 -3.13 19.02 4.43
CA CYS A 205 -4.00 17.95 4.91
C CYS A 205 -3.64 17.56 6.36
N TYR A 206 -2.37 17.45 6.72
CA TYR A 206 -1.96 17.20 8.10
C TYR A 206 -2.34 18.34 9.04
N LEU A 207 -2.20 19.60 8.62
CA LEU A 207 -2.64 20.74 9.40
C LEU A 207 -4.16 20.72 9.62
N LEU A 208 -4.94 20.37 8.58
CA LEU A 208 -6.39 20.20 8.71
C LEU A 208 -6.73 19.04 9.65
N CYS A 209 -6.03 17.92 9.55
CA CYS A 209 -6.18 16.80 10.50
C CYS A 209 -6.00 17.28 11.94
N VAL A 210 -4.90 17.96 12.24
CA VAL A 210 -4.61 18.47 13.60
C VAL A 210 -5.65 19.52 14.06
N ARG A 211 -6.13 20.40 13.17
CA ARG A 211 -7.10 21.45 13.53
C ARG A 211 -8.53 20.93 13.71
N LEU A 212 -8.92 19.93 12.94
CA LEU A 212 -10.29 19.43 12.94
C LEU A 212 -10.53 18.32 13.97
N THR A 213 -9.50 17.55 14.34
CA THR A 213 -9.62 16.48 15.34
C THR A 213 -9.37 16.98 16.76
N VAL A 214 -9.97 16.32 17.74
CA VAL A 214 -9.74 16.58 19.18
C VAL A 214 -9.54 15.25 19.89
N GLU A 215 -8.46 15.12 20.66
CA GLU A 215 -8.23 13.99 21.55
C GLU A 215 -9.03 14.20 22.84
N ARG A 216 -9.94 13.26 23.14
CA ARG A 216 -10.86 13.31 24.29
C ARG A 216 -10.56 12.27 25.33
N VAL A 217 -9.87 11.21 24.92
CA VAL A 217 -9.48 10.11 25.80
C VAL A 217 -8.03 10.29 26.16
N GLU A 218 -7.73 10.38 27.45
CA GLU A 218 -6.35 10.38 27.92
C GLU A 218 -5.75 8.98 27.75
N VAL A 219 -4.72 8.90 26.93
CA VAL A 219 -3.94 7.68 26.74
C VAL A 219 -2.68 7.80 27.58
N PRO A 220 -2.58 7.10 28.72
CA PRO A 220 -1.42 7.21 29.61
C PRO A 220 -0.15 6.72 28.92
N ALA A 221 1.01 7.14 29.42
CA ALA A 221 2.29 6.59 28.98
C ALA A 221 2.39 5.12 29.41
N SER A 222 2.78 4.25 28.47
CA SER A 222 2.98 2.83 28.77
C SER A 222 4.36 2.61 29.38
N GLU A 223 4.43 1.92 30.52
CA GLU A 223 5.68 1.49 31.18
C GLU A 223 6.04 0.03 30.83
N GLY A 224 5.19 -0.68 30.07
CA GLY A 224 5.32 -2.10 29.80
C GLY A 224 6.45 -2.46 28.81
N LYS A 225 7.20 -3.51 29.10
CA LYS A 225 8.07 -4.19 28.13
C LYS A 225 7.20 -5.10 27.27
N ILE A 226 7.25 -4.92 25.96
CA ILE A 226 6.60 -5.85 25.03
C ILE A 226 7.40 -7.17 25.05
N GLN A 227 6.81 -8.23 25.59
CA GLN A 227 7.36 -9.60 25.50
C GLN A 227 7.04 -10.21 24.12
N PHE A 228 7.61 -9.61 23.08
CA PHE A 228 7.33 -9.98 21.68
C PHE A 228 7.76 -11.42 21.36
N THR A 229 8.86 -11.88 21.95
CA THR A 229 9.48 -13.18 21.59
C THR A 229 8.70 -14.41 22.05
N SER A 230 8.12 -14.40 23.23
CA SER A 230 7.36 -15.56 23.75
C SER A 230 5.98 -15.70 23.07
N GLN A 231 5.33 -14.57 22.81
CA GLN A 231 4.05 -14.50 22.11
C GLN A 231 4.22 -14.92 20.63
N LEU A 232 5.28 -14.46 19.97
CA LEU A 232 5.60 -14.84 18.59
C LEU A 232 5.74 -16.37 18.42
N LYS A 233 6.40 -17.05 19.35
CA LYS A 233 6.60 -18.52 19.28
C LYS A 233 5.29 -19.32 19.35
N ASN A 234 4.33 -18.86 20.12
CA ASN A 234 3.01 -19.54 20.22
C ASN A 234 2.14 -19.24 18.99
N LEU A 235 2.20 -18.02 18.45
CA LEU A 235 1.45 -17.63 17.26
C LEU A 235 1.99 -18.28 15.98
N MET A 236 3.28 -18.55 15.90
CA MET A 236 3.89 -19.30 14.78
C MET A 236 3.37 -20.75 14.66
N LYS A 237 2.65 -21.27 15.66
CA LYS A 237 1.97 -22.56 15.60
C LYS A 237 0.53 -22.47 15.08
N ASN A 238 -0.02 -21.26 14.95
CA ASN A 238 -1.38 -21.07 14.47
C ASN A 238 -1.43 -21.10 12.94
N GLN A 239 -1.88 -22.23 12.38
CA GLN A 239 -1.99 -22.42 10.93
C GLN A 239 -2.91 -21.39 10.24
N ALA A 240 -4.00 -20.95 10.89
CA ALA A 240 -4.89 -19.96 10.34
C ALA A 240 -4.19 -18.58 10.21
N LEU A 241 -3.40 -18.21 11.23
CA LEU A 241 -2.63 -16.98 11.21
C LEU A 241 -1.53 -17.03 10.15
N LEU A 242 -0.77 -18.11 10.09
CA LEU A 242 0.28 -18.27 9.06
C LEU A 242 -0.31 -18.26 7.64
N GLY A 243 -1.45 -18.89 7.43
CA GLY A 243 -2.14 -18.92 6.16
C GLY A 243 -2.57 -17.52 5.70
N ILE A 244 -3.21 -16.73 6.57
CA ILE A 244 -3.64 -15.38 6.21
C ILE A 244 -2.47 -14.41 6.02
N ILE A 245 -1.39 -14.56 6.79
CA ILE A 245 -0.15 -13.79 6.63
C ILE A 245 0.47 -14.05 5.26
N ALA A 246 0.67 -15.31 4.91
CA ALA A 246 1.23 -15.69 3.62
C ALA A 246 0.35 -15.21 2.45
N ALA A 247 -0.98 -15.40 2.55
CA ALA A 247 -1.91 -14.91 1.54
C ALA A 247 -1.85 -13.38 1.38
N ALA A 248 -1.76 -12.63 2.48
CA ALA A 248 -1.64 -11.18 2.45
C ALA A 248 -0.32 -10.70 1.82
N MET A 249 0.78 -11.38 2.11
CA MET A 249 2.08 -11.06 1.50
C MET A 249 2.04 -11.22 -0.02
N PHE A 250 1.54 -12.35 -0.53
CA PHE A 250 1.43 -12.58 -1.96
C PHE A 250 0.39 -11.67 -2.63
N LEU A 251 -0.71 -11.34 -1.94
CA LEU A 251 -1.67 -10.35 -2.42
C LEU A 251 -1.01 -8.98 -2.64
N LEU A 252 -0.26 -8.49 -1.65
CA LEU A 252 0.42 -7.20 -1.75
C LEU A 252 1.53 -7.22 -2.80
N LEU A 253 2.21 -8.35 -2.95
CA LEU A 253 3.21 -8.57 -3.98
C LEU A 253 2.58 -8.44 -5.38
N ALA A 254 1.43 -9.07 -5.61
CA ALA A 254 0.68 -8.96 -6.85
C ALA A 254 0.15 -7.53 -7.06
N LEU A 255 -0.54 -6.95 -6.06
CA LEU A 255 -1.18 -5.64 -6.15
C LEU A 255 -0.19 -4.51 -6.43
N LEU A 256 0.85 -4.39 -5.59
CA LEU A 256 1.85 -3.33 -5.73
C LEU A 256 2.82 -3.61 -6.89
N GLY A 257 3.06 -4.88 -7.21
CA GLY A 257 3.78 -5.28 -8.41
C GLY A 257 3.07 -4.81 -9.68
N MET A 258 1.74 -5.00 -9.78
CA MET A 258 0.92 -4.48 -10.89
C MET A 258 0.99 -2.95 -10.98
N GLN A 259 0.91 -2.24 -9.86
CA GLN A 259 1.02 -0.79 -9.83
C GLN A 259 2.41 -0.32 -10.30
N GLY A 260 3.48 -0.91 -9.78
CA GLY A 260 4.85 -0.54 -10.11
C GLY A 260 5.20 -0.80 -11.58
N ILE A 261 4.81 -1.98 -12.12
CA ILE A 261 5.11 -2.33 -13.51
C ILE A 261 4.23 -1.58 -14.51
N SER A 262 3.02 -1.13 -14.12
CA SER A 262 2.14 -0.33 -14.96
C SER A 262 2.80 0.97 -15.43
N ALA A 263 3.66 1.59 -14.58
CA ALA A 263 4.43 2.77 -14.92
C ALA A 263 5.44 2.55 -16.06
N TYR A 264 5.70 1.29 -16.42
CA TYR A 264 6.56 0.91 -17.56
C TYR A 264 5.75 0.39 -18.73
N VAL A 265 4.74 -0.45 -18.50
CA VAL A 265 3.94 -1.03 -19.60
C VAL A 265 3.20 0.03 -20.39
N PHE A 266 2.51 0.96 -19.73
CA PHE A 266 1.71 1.95 -20.46
C PHE A 266 2.55 2.92 -21.29
N PRO A 267 3.62 3.56 -20.78
CA PRO A 267 4.41 4.45 -21.61
C PRO A 267 5.30 3.71 -22.61
N GLU A 268 5.93 2.59 -22.23
CA GLU A 268 6.92 1.93 -23.08
C GLU A 268 6.31 0.99 -24.12
N VAL A 269 5.31 0.17 -23.71
CA VAL A 269 4.70 -0.84 -24.60
C VAL A 269 3.57 -0.22 -25.42
N TYR A 270 2.70 0.55 -24.75
CA TYR A 270 1.50 1.12 -25.40
C TYR A 270 1.65 2.60 -25.76
N ASN A 271 2.72 3.24 -25.37
CA ASN A 271 2.97 4.67 -25.61
C ASN A 271 1.79 5.57 -25.18
N SER A 272 1.14 5.26 -24.07
CA SER A 272 -0.12 5.88 -23.65
C SER A 272 -0.16 6.20 -22.15
N ALA A 273 0.15 7.45 -21.79
CA ALA A 273 -0.07 7.96 -20.43
C ALA A 273 -1.56 8.02 -20.07
N LYS A 274 -2.43 8.26 -21.06
CA LYS A 274 -3.88 8.30 -20.88
C LYS A 274 -4.43 6.93 -20.44
N ALA A 275 -3.94 5.84 -21.03
CA ALA A 275 -4.35 4.51 -20.66
C ALA A 275 -3.93 4.16 -19.21
N GLN A 276 -2.75 4.61 -18.76
CA GLN A 276 -2.32 4.45 -17.35
C GLN A 276 -3.24 5.20 -16.38
N SER A 277 -3.62 6.42 -16.69
CA SER A 277 -4.56 7.20 -15.89
C SER A 277 -5.93 6.53 -15.81
N MET A 278 -6.46 6.09 -16.95
CA MET A 278 -7.74 5.38 -17.00
C MET A 278 -7.70 4.03 -16.31
N PHE A 279 -6.59 3.30 -16.41
CA PHE A 279 -6.36 2.08 -15.64
C PHE A 279 -6.52 2.33 -14.13
N SER A 280 -5.83 3.34 -13.58
CA SER A 280 -5.90 3.69 -12.16
C SER A 280 -7.31 4.11 -11.74
N LEU A 281 -8.00 4.89 -12.57
CA LEU A 281 -9.37 5.32 -12.33
C LEU A 281 -10.35 4.13 -12.34
N LEU A 282 -10.32 3.32 -13.39
CA LEU A 282 -11.25 2.21 -13.58
C LEU A 282 -11.04 1.10 -12.54
N THR A 283 -9.80 0.79 -12.16
CA THR A 283 -9.51 -0.18 -11.09
C THR A 283 -10.04 0.30 -9.75
N SER A 284 -9.88 1.58 -9.42
CA SER A 284 -10.43 2.16 -8.19
C SER A 284 -11.95 2.14 -8.18
N LEU A 285 -12.58 2.52 -9.30
CA LEU A 285 -14.04 2.47 -9.46
C LEU A 285 -14.58 1.03 -9.39
N ALA A 286 -13.87 0.05 -9.96
CA ALA A 286 -14.25 -1.35 -9.88
C ALA A 286 -14.24 -1.87 -8.44
N VAL A 287 -13.22 -1.52 -7.65
CA VAL A 287 -13.17 -1.90 -6.24
C VAL A 287 -14.29 -1.25 -5.44
N LEU A 288 -14.52 0.06 -5.60
CA LEU A 288 -15.56 0.79 -4.88
C LEU A 288 -16.98 0.44 -5.32
N GLY A 289 -17.20 0.33 -6.62
CA GLY A 289 -18.54 0.13 -7.20
C GLY A 289 -18.98 -1.33 -7.25
N VAL A 290 -18.05 -2.28 -7.35
CA VAL A 290 -18.35 -3.71 -7.47
C VAL A 290 -17.96 -4.47 -6.21
N CYS A 291 -16.68 -4.39 -5.80
CA CYS A 291 -16.19 -5.22 -4.70
C CYS A 291 -16.77 -4.80 -3.35
N ALA A 292 -16.75 -3.53 -3.00
CA ALA A 292 -17.20 -3.06 -1.69
C ALA A 292 -18.67 -3.39 -1.41
N PRO A 293 -19.65 -3.14 -2.30
CA PRO A 293 -21.05 -3.46 -2.04
C PRO A 293 -21.38 -4.96 -2.10
N LEU A 294 -20.66 -5.73 -2.93
CA LEU A 294 -20.94 -7.14 -3.11
C LEU A 294 -20.17 -8.04 -2.14
N ALA A 295 -19.00 -7.60 -1.64
CA ALA A 295 -18.13 -8.41 -0.79
C ALA A 295 -18.87 -8.92 0.46
N THR A 296 -19.63 -8.06 1.15
CA THR A 296 -20.40 -8.45 2.34
C THR A 296 -21.45 -9.50 2.02
N ARG A 297 -22.25 -9.29 0.95
CA ARG A 297 -23.32 -10.23 0.57
C ARG A 297 -22.75 -11.58 0.13
N LEU A 298 -21.71 -11.56 -0.70
CA LEU A 298 -21.10 -12.79 -1.23
C LEU A 298 -20.31 -13.54 -0.15
N SER A 299 -19.62 -12.84 0.76
CA SER A 299 -18.89 -13.49 1.87
C SER A 299 -19.82 -14.18 2.87
N VAL A 300 -21.00 -13.63 3.14
CA VAL A 300 -22.03 -14.28 3.96
C VAL A 300 -22.59 -15.51 3.24
N ARG A 301 -22.85 -15.41 1.93
CA ARG A 301 -23.46 -16.49 1.15
C ARG A 301 -22.51 -17.66 0.92
N TYR A 302 -21.28 -17.40 0.50
CA TYR A 302 -20.33 -18.43 0.08
C TYR A 302 -19.24 -18.72 1.11
N GLY A 303 -18.95 -17.79 2.01
CA GLY A 303 -17.82 -17.84 2.94
C GLY A 303 -16.72 -16.86 2.51
N LYS A 304 -16.00 -16.31 3.51
CA LYS A 304 -14.93 -15.31 3.28
C LYS A 304 -13.72 -15.96 2.59
N ARG A 305 -13.32 -17.14 3.03
CA ARG A 305 -12.23 -17.93 2.46
C ARG A 305 -12.51 -18.31 1.02
N GLU A 306 -13.67 -18.89 0.78
CA GLU A 306 -14.09 -19.38 -0.54
C GLU A 306 -14.21 -18.23 -1.53
N LEU A 307 -14.89 -17.13 -1.16
CA LEU A 307 -14.98 -15.93 -2.00
C LEU A 307 -13.59 -15.41 -2.38
N SER A 308 -12.69 -15.26 -1.39
CA SER A 308 -11.35 -14.74 -1.62
C SER A 308 -10.51 -15.65 -2.51
N ALA A 309 -10.58 -16.97 -2.31
CA ALA A 309 -9.82 -17.93 -3.08
C ALA A 309 -10.27 -17.95 -4.56
N PHE A 310 -11.58 -18.06 -4.80
CA PHE A 310 -12.11 -18.11 -6.17
C PHE A 310 -11.95 -16.77 -6.90
N SER A 311 -12.08 -15.63 -6.21
CA SER A 311 -11.87 -14.33 -6.83
C SER A 311 -10.39 -14.10 -7.20
N CYS A 312 -9.43 -14.53 -6.37
CA CYS A 312 -8.02 -14.48 -6.72
C CYS A 312 -7.68 -15.44 -7.87
N LEU A 313 -8.25 -16.66 -7.88
CA LEU A 313 -8.08 -17.60 -8.99
C LEU A 313 -8.64 -17.03 -10.31
N PHE A 314 -9.81 -16.39 -10.26
CA PHE A 314 -10.39 -15.68 -11.40
C PHE A 314 -9.42 -14.60 -11.92
N GLY A 315 -8.88 -13.75 -11.03
CA GLY A 315 -7.89 -12.73 -11.40
C GLY A 315 -6.63 -13.33 -12.03
N ALA A 316 -6.12 -14.44 -11.49
CA ALA A 316 -4.97 -15.16 -12.05
C ALA A 316 -5.24 -15.68 -13.47
N VAL A 317 -6.40 -16.29 -13.71
CA VAL A 317 -6.81 -16.79 -15.04
C VAL A 317 -6.95 -15.65 -16.03
N ILE A 318 -7.57 -14.53 -15.64
CA ILE A 318 -7.74 -13.34 -16.50
C ILE A 318 -6.38 -12.77 -16.92
N LEU A 319 -5.41 -12.66 -16.01
CA LEU A 319 -4.08 -12.19 -16.35
C LEU A 319 -3.30 -13.17 -17.22
N PHE A 320 -3.45 -14.47 -16.99
CA PHE A 320 -2.86 -15.48 -17.84
C PHE A 320 -3.44 -15.45 -19.27
N LEU A 321 -4.75 -15.29 -19.40
CA LEU A 321 -5.41 -15.09 -20.70
C LEU A 321 -4.92 -13.80 -21.38
N CYS A 322 -4.74 -12.70 -20.64
CA CYS A 322 -4.17 -11.47 -21.18
C CYS A 322 -2.77 -11.70 -21.76
N MET A 323 -1.93 -12.48 -21.05
CA MET A 323 -0.59 -12.83 -21.52
C MET A 323 -0.62 -13.62 -22.83
N VAL A 324 -1.52 -14.61 -22.94
CA VAL A 324 -1.64 -15.48 -24.12
C VAL A 324 -2.23 -14.73 -25.33
N ILE A 325 -3.27 -13.90 -25.10
CA ILE A 325 -3.95 -13.13 -26.17
C ILE A 325 -3.04 -12.01 -26.69
N TYR A 326 -2.18 -11.46 -25.85
CA TYR A 326 -1.25 -10.38 -26.18
C TYR A 326 -1.96 -9.19 -26.87
N PRO A 327 -2.89 -8.50 -26.18
CA PRO A 327 -3.66 -7.44 -26.80
C PRO A 327 -2.76 -6.29 -27.26
N LYS A 328 -2.85 -5.95 -28.54
CA LYS A 328 -2.14 -4.81 -29.14
C LYS A 328 -2.78 -3.46 -28.77
N ASN A 329 -4.06 -3.48 -28.41
CA ASN A 329 -4.82 -2.29 -28.01
C ASN A 329 -4.75 -2.12 -26.51
N GLU A 330 -4.31 -0.93 -26.05
CA GLU A 330 -4.16 -0.58 -24.62
C GLU A 330 -5.48 -0.68 -23.85
N TRP A 331 -6.62 -0.41 -24.48
CA TRP A 331 -7.93 -0.46 -23.81
C TRP A 331 -8.36 -1.89 -23.51
N VAL A 332 -8.01 -2.84 -24.39
CA VAL A 332 -8.25 -4.27 -24.14
C VAL A 332 -7.39 -4.75 -22.98
N TYR A 333 -6.10 -4.32 -22.94
CA TYR A 333 -5.22 -4.60 -21.80
C TYR A 333 -5.79 -4.02 -20.50
N VAL A 334 -6.23 -2.75 -20.49
CA VAL A 334 -6.89 -2.13 -19.35
C VAL A 334 -8.11 -2.94 -18.91
N GLY A 335 -8.94 -3.43 -19.85
CA GLY A 335 -10.09 -4.27 -19.55
C GLY A 335 -9.73 -5.56 -18.80
N PHE A 336 -8.72 -6.29 -19.26
CA PHE A 336 -8.22 -7.48 -18.56
C PHE A 336 -7.74 -7.17 -17.15
N PHE A 337 -6.99 -6.09 -16.99
CA PHE A 337 -6.46 -5.70 -15.68
C PHE A 337 -7.56 -5.21 -14.72
N VAL A 338 -8.57 -4.49 -15.19
CA VAL A 338 -9.74 -4.11 -14.38
C VAL A 338 -10.49 -5.35 -13.88
N LEU A 339 -10.68 -6.34 -14.74
CA LEU A 339 -11.30 -7.62 -14.35
C LEU A 339 -10.45 -8.36 -13.29
N ALA A 340 -9.13 -8.40 -13.46
CA ALA A 340 -8.24 -9.01 -12.48
C ALA A 340 -8.27 -8.24 -11.14
N TYR A 341 -8.36 -6.91 -11.17
CA TYR A 341 -8.49 -6.08 -9.97
C TYR A 341 -9.80 -6.33 -9.20
N ILE A 342 -10.88 -6.71 -9.86
CA ILE A 342 -12.11 -7.16 -9.17
C ILE A 342 -11.79 -8.41 -8.32
N GLY A 343 -11.03 -9.36 -8.87
CA GLY A 343 -10.57 -10.53 -8.11
C GLY A 343 -9.76 -10.15 -6.87
N ILE A 344 -8.76 -9.28 -7.03
CA ILE A 344 -7.96 -8.74 -5.93
C ILE A 344 -8.82 -7.96 -4.93
N GLY A 345 -9.76 -7.16 -5.42
CA GLY A 345 -10.60 -6.27 -4.63
C GLY A 345 -11.50 -7.00 -3.65
N PHE A 346 -12.08 -8.13 -4.02
CA PHE A 346 -12.86 -8.95 -3.09
C PHE A 346 -12.03 -9.42 -1.91
N PHE A 347 -10.86 -10.00 -2.14
CA PHE A 347 -10.00 -10.45 -1.06
C PHE A 347 -9.50 -9.28 -0.21
N ASN A 348 -9.05 -8.19 -0.82
CA ASN A 348 -8.57 -7.00 -0.10
C ASN A 348 -9.67 -6.37 0.78
N THR A 349 -10.95 -6.47 0.38
CA THR A 349 -12.09 -5.98 1.16
C THR A 349 -12.40 -6.90 2.35
N VAL A 350 -12.30 -8.22 2.16
CA VAL A 350 -12.74 -9.21 3.16
C VAL A 350 -11.62 -9.60 4.14
N ILE A 351 -10.36 -9.35 3.80
CA ILE A 351 -9.20 -9.82 4.57
C ILE A 351 -9.22 -9.35 6.04
N TRP A 352 -9.67 -8.13 6.31
CA TRP A 352 -9.79 -7.62 7.68
C TRP A 352 -10.80 -8.38 8.52
N ALA A 353 -11.92 -8.78 7.91
CA ALA A 353 -12.90 -9.65 8.56
C ALA A 353 -12.38 -11.08 8.73
N MET A 354 -11.51 -11.57 7.85
CA MET A 354 -10.84 -12.87 8.02
C MET A 354 -9.84 -12.86 9.18
N ILE A 355 -9.19 -11.73 9.45
CA ILE A 355 -8.30 -11.59 10.62
C ILE A 355 -9.09 -11.68 11.91
N THR A 356 -10.30 -11.12 11.98
CA THR A 356 -11.19 -11.28 13.13
C THR A 356 -11.54 -12.76 13.34
N ASP A 357 -11.81 -13.50 12.25
CA ASP A 357 -12.06 -14.95 12.35
C ASP A 357 -10.83 -15.72 12.87
N VAL A 358 -9.61 -15.29 12.54
CA VAL A 358 -8.36 -15.88 13.07
C VAL A 358 -8.22 -15.62 14.57
N ILE A 359 -8.59 -14.41 15.03
CA ILE A 359 -8.59 -14.06 16.45
C ILE A 359 -9.60 -14.95 17.21
N ASP A 360 -10.80 -15.11 16.67
CA ASP A 360 -11.84 -15.94 17.25
C ASP A 360 -11.43 -17.44 17.29
N ASP A 361 -10.78 -17.95 16.25
CA ASP A 361 -10.21 -19.32 16.22
C ASP A 361 -9.11 -19.50 17.27
N ALA A 362 -8.25 -18.48 17.45
CA ALA A 362 -7.21 -18.50 18.48
C ALA A 362 -7.82 -18.49 19.88
N GLU A 363 -8.89 -17.71 20.13
CA GLU A 363 -9.62 -17.69 21.41
C GLU A 363 -10.28 -19.03 21.71
N VAL A 364 -10.88 -19.68 20.69
CA VAL A 364 -11.46 -21.04 20.87
C VAL A 364 -10.40 -22.07 21.28
N LYS A 365 -9.21 -22.02 20.63
CA LYS A 365 -8.12 -22.98 20.86
C LYS A 365 -7.35 -22.72 22.16
N ASN A 366 -6.99 -21.46 22.41
CA ASN A 366 -6.07 -21.07 23.47
C ASN A 366 -6.79 -20.59 24.74
N LYS A 367 -8.11 -20.39 24.70
CA LYS A 367 -8.95 -19.79 25.77
C LYS A 367 -8.51 -18.39 26.20
N VAL A 368 -7.68 -17.72 25.40
CA VAL A 368 -7.19 -16.35 25.59
C VAL A 368 -7.38 -15.59 24.29
N ARG A 369 -7.91 -14.37 24.39
CA ARG A 369 -8.11 -13.48 23.24
C ARG A 369 -6.89 -12.59 23.07
N GLU A 370 -6.25 -12.65 21.91
CA GLU A 370 -4.99 -11.97 21.62
C GLU A 370 -5.12 -11.05 20.38
N ASP A 371 -6.09 -10.11 20.40
CA ASP A 371 -6.37 -9.21 19.26
C ASP A 371 -5.13 -8.42 18.81
N GLY A 372 -4.44 -7.78 19.76
CA GLY A 372 -3.31 -6.90 19.48
C GLY A 372 -2.13 -7.63 18.85
N THR A 373 -1.84 -8.83 19.30
CA THR A 373 -0.70 -9.62 18.83
C THR A 373 -0.94 -10.15 17.42
N VAL A 374 -2.12 -10.68 17.14
CA VAL A 374 -2.51 -11.14 15.80
C VAL A 374 -2.48 -9.97 14.81
N TYR A 375 -3.04 -8.82 15.19
CA TYR A 375 -3.07 -7.64 14.35
C TYR A 375 -1.67 -7.09 14.06
N SER A 376 -0.79 -7.02 15.06
CA SER A 376 0.57 -6.50 14.90
C SER A 376 1.41 -7.39 13.99
N LEU A 377 1.30 -8.72 14.13
CA LEU A 377 2.01 -9.67 13.29
C LEU A 377 1.53 -9.61 11.82
N TYR A 378 0.22 -9.49 11.63
CA TYR A 378 -0.36 -9.27 10.30
C TYR A 378 0.11 -7.95 9.67
N SER A 379 0.13 -6.85 10.43
CA SER A 379 0.63 -5.56 9.94
C SER A 379 2.11 -5.62 9.56
N PHE A 380 2.92 -6.30 10.35
CA PHE A 380 4.34 -6.55 10.03
C PHE A 380 4.49 -7.32 8.72
N ALA A 381 3.72 -8.40 8.55
CA ALA A 381 3.74 -9.20 7.33
C ALA A 381 3.32 -8.40 6.08
N ARG A 382 2.34 -7.51 6.22
CA ARG A 382 1.96 -6.58 5.13
C ARG A 382 3.12 -5.68 4.71
N LYS A 383 3.87 -5.13 5.66
CA LYS A 383 5.05 -4.30 5.35
C LYS A 383 6.15 -5.11 4.65
N LEU A 384 6.34 -6.35 5.09
CA LEU A 384 7.25 -7.27 4.43
C LEU A 384 6.84 -7.53 2.97
N GLY A 385 5.55 -7.76 2.71
CA GLY A 385 5.01 -7.89 1.35
C GLY A 385 5.23 -6.64 0.50
N GLN A 386 5.06 -5.44 1.07
CA GLN A 386 5.35 -4.16 0.40
C GLN A 386 6.83 -4.02 0.05
N ALA A 387 7.72 -4.40 0.98
CA ALA A 387 9.17 -4.37 0.75
C ALA A 387 9.58 -5.30 -0.39
N LEU A 388 9.11 -6.54 -0.33
CA LEU A 388 9.39 -7.54 -1.37
C LEU A 388 8.86 -7.11 -2.73
N SER A 389 7.69 -6.49 -2.80
CA SER A 389 7.12 -6.00 -4.07
C SER A 389 8.01 -4.93 -4.72
N SER A 390 8.50 -3.97 -3.95
CA SER A 390 9.39 -2.92 -4.46
C SER A 390 10.69 -3.50 -5.04
N GLY A 391 11.30 -4.47 -4.34
CA GLY A 391 12.48 -5.18 -4.82
C GLY A 391 12.20 -6.05 -6.05
N LEU A 392 11.05 -6.72 -6.07
CA LEU A 392 10.68 -7.62 -7.16
C LEU A 392 10.57 -6.87 -8.48
N VAL A 393 9.84 -5.74 -8.53
CA VAL A 393 9.67 -4.96 -9.77
C VAL A 393 11.03 -4.48 -10.30
N GLY A 394 11.90 -3.95 -9.44
CA GLY A 394 13.24 -3.52 -9.84
C GLY A 394 14.12 -4.66 -10.35
N THR A 395 14.07 -5.82 -9.67
CA THR A 395 14.82 -7.02 -10.08
C THR A 395 14.33 -7.56 -11.42
N ILE A 396 13.03 -7.57 -11.65
CA ILE A 396 12.42 -8.00 -12.93
C ILE A 396 12.89 -7.09 -14.07
N LEU A 397 12.80 -5.78 -13.88
CA LEU A 397 13.23 -4.82 -14.89
C LEU A 397 14.72 -4.95 -15.19
N ALA A 398 15.56 -5.21 -14.18
CA ALA A 398 16.97 -5.50 -14.38
C ALA A 398 17.19 -6.82 -15.15
N ALA A 399 16.46 -7.88 -14.80
CA ALA A 399 16.57 -9.19 -15.45
C ALA A 399 16.14 -9.18 -16.91
N VAL A 400 15.10 -8.39 -17.26
CA VAL A 400 14.69 -8.22 -18.67
C VAL A 400 15.63 -7.27 -19.44
N GLY A 401 16.56 -6.59 -18.75
CA GLY A 401 17.54 -5.69 -19.35
C GLY A 401 17.02 -4.28 -19.63
N TYR A 402 16.05 -3.80 -18.83
CA TYR A 402 15.52 -2.45 -18.97
C TYR A 402 16.59 -1.37 -18.74
N GLN A 403 16.74 -0.47 -19.72
CA GLN A 403 17.59 0.71 -19.67
C GLN A 403 16.84 1.85 -20.35
N ALA A 404 16.63 2.97 -19.63
CA ALA A 404 15.86 4.10 -20.14
C ALA A 404 16.43 4.68 -21.45
N GLN A 405 17.76 4.75 -21.54
CA GLN A 405 18.44 5.24 -22.76
C GLN A 405 18.14 4.35 -23.99
N LEU A 406 18.14 3.04 -23.81
CA LEU A 406 17.80 2.09 -24.89
C LEU A 406 16.31 2.18 -25.28
N MET A 407 15.45 2.47 -24.30
CA MET A 407 14.01 2.60 -24.57
C MET A 407 13.68 3.87 -25.35
N HIS A 408 14.32 4.99 -25.02
CA HIS A 408 13.95 6.29 -25.59
C HIS A 408 14.81 6.72 -26.78
N ASN A 409 16.05 6.23 -26.90
CA ASN A 409 16.97 6.59 -27.99
C ASN A 409 17.80 5.39 -28.47
N PRO A 410 17.18 4.35 -29.08
CA PRO A 410 17.92 3.21 -29.62
C PRO A 410 18.69 3.61 -30.88
N GLN A 411 20.00 3.31 -30.91
CA GLN A 411 20.87 3.58 -32.07
C GLN A 411 21.18 2.30 -32.84
N GLY A 412 20.86 2.30 -34.13
CA GLY A 412 21.10 1.18 -35.00
C GLY A 412 20.10 0.00 -34.86
N THR A 413 20.15 -0.90 -35.84
CA THR A 413 19.20 -2.02 -35.98
C THR A 413 19.27 -3.02 -34.83
N GLU A 414 20.46 -3.24 -34.26
CA GLU A 414 20.64 -4.18 -33.15
C GLU A 414 19.95 -3.68 -31.87
N GLN A 415 20.11 -2.39 -31.54
CA GLN A 415 19.46 -1.81 -30.35
C GLN A 415 17.93 -1.75 -30.52
N ILE A 416 17.43 -1.50 -31.73
CA ILE A 416 16.00 -1.53 -32.04
C ILE A 416 15.44 -2.94 -31.82
N ALA A 417 16.13 -3.96 -32.32
CA ALA A 417 15.75 -5.37 -32.10
C ALA A 417 15.76 -5.75 -30.62
N ARG A 418 16.80 -5.33 -29.88
CA ARG A 418 16.92 -5.56 -28.45
C ARG A 418 15.79 -4.86 -27.65
N ARG A 419 15.46 -3.61 -28.02
CA ARG A 419 14.33 -2.89 -27.43
C ARG A 419 13.03 -3.66 -27.60
N ALA A 420 12.73 -4.17 -28.80
CA ALA A 420 11.50 -4.93 -29.05
C ALA A 420 11.40 -6.16 -28.15
N VAL A 421 12.48 -6.91 -27.95
CA VAL A 421 12.52 -8.06 -27.04
C VAL A 421 12.28 -7.64 -25.59
N ILE A 422 12.85 -6.53 -25.14
CA ILE A 422 12.65 -6.03 -23.78
C ILE A 422 11.20 -5.62 -23.56
N LEU A 423 10.58 -4.91 -24.52
CA LEU A 423 9.17 -4.52 -24.45
C LEU A 423 8.24 -5.73 -24.35
N ASP A 424 8.50 -6.77 -25.15
CA ASP A 424 7.76 -8.02 -25.08
C ASP A 424 7.88 -8.69 -23.69
N ARG A 425 9.09 -8.77 -23.15
CA ARG A 425 9.32 -9.32 -21.83
C ARG A 425 8.66 -8.48 -20.71
N ILE A 426 8.68 -7.14 -20.80
CA ILE A 426 7.99 -6.28 -19.84
C ILE A 426 6.48 -6.59 -19.85
N PHE A 427 5.89 -6.69 -21.04
CA PHE A 427 4.48 -7.08 -21.18
C PHE A 427 4.20 -8.45 -20.56
N GLN A 428 4.97 -9.47 -20.91
CA GLN A 428 4.80 -10.84 -20.36
C GLN A 428 4.91 -10.84 -18.84
N MET A 429 5.93 -10.18 -18.27
CA MET A 429 6.14 -10.12 -16.83
C MET A 429 5.04 -9.34 -16.11
N SER A 430 4.47 -8.32 -16.75
CA SER A 430 3.35 -7.56 -16.18
C SER A 430 2.09 -8.41 -15.95
N CYS A 431 1.88 -9.42 -16.76
CA CYS A 431 0.77 -10.38 -16.64
C CYS A 431 1.16 -11.58 -15.76
N LEU A 432 2.32 -12.19 -16.02
CA LEU A 432 2.72 -13.47 -15.42
C LEU A 432 2.92 -13.39 -13.91
N ILE A 433 3.63 -12.35 -13.45
CA ILE A 433 4.00 -12.25 -12.03
C ILE A 433 2.78 -12.07 -11.12
N PRO A 434 1.87 -11.11 -11.39
CA PRO A 434 0.68 -11.01 -10.58
C PRO A 434 -0.25 -12.22 -10.76
N ALA A 435 -0.30 -12.87 -11.94
CA ALA A 435 -1.04 -14.11 -12.13
C ALA A 435 -0.53 -15.22 -11.20
N ILE A 436 0.79 -15.43 -11.14
CA ILE A 436 1.40 -16.41 -10.23
C ILE A 436 1.12 -16.01 -8.77
N GLY A 437 1.27 -14.74 -8.41
CA GLY A 437 0.99 -14.25 -7.06
C GLY A 437 -0.45 -14.55 -6.63
N LEU A 438 -1.43 -14.22 -7.46
CA LEU A 438 -2.84 -14.48 -7.19
C LEU A 438 -3.18 -15.97 -7.17
N PHE A 439 -2.55 -16.77 -8.03
CA PHE A 439 -2.70 -18.22 -8.01
C PHE A 439 -2.17 -18.81 -6.69
N ILE A 440 -1.00 -18.36 -6.22
CA ILE A 440 -0.45 -18.77 -4.92
C ILE A 440 -1.39 -18.36 -3.77
N VAL A 441 -1.95 -17.14 -3.80
CA VAL A 441 -2.96 -16.71 -2.82
C VAL A 441 -4.15 -17.66 -2.79
N ALA A 442 -4.70 -18.01 -3.96
CA ALA A 442 -5.82 -18.94 -4.06
C ALA A 442 -5.47 -20.33 -3.49
N MET A 443 -4.27 -20.85 -3.80
CA MET A 443 -3.80 -22.14 -3.27
C MET A 443 -3.61 -22.11 -1.75
N ILE A 444 -3.02 -21.03 -1.20
CA ILE A 444 -2.87 -20.86 0.25
C ILE A 444 -4.25 -20.84 0.93
N LEU A 445 -5.19 -20.07 0.39
CA LEU A 445 -6.54 -19.98 0.96
C LEU A 445 -7.30 -21.31 0.88
N LEU A 446 -7.17 -22.07 -0.20
CA LEU A 446 -7.88 -23.33 -0.38
C LEU A 446 -7.28 -24.48 0.44
N PHE A 447 -5.94 -24.58 0.54
CA PHE A 447 -5.27 -25.78 1.07
C PHE A 447 -4.58 -25.54 2.40
N ILE A 448 -4.13 -24.34 2.71
CA ILE A 448 -3.36 -24.04 3.93
C ILE A 448 -4.23 -23.36 4.98
N TYR A 449 -5.06 -22.37 4.57
CA TYR A 449 -5.91 -21.62 5.50
C TYR A 449 -7.14 -22.44 5.93
N PRO A 450 -7.29 -22.81 7.23
CA PRO A 450 -8.26 -23.81 7.65
C PRO A 450 -9.68 -23.28 7.89
N LEU A 451 -9.86 -21.93 7.98
CA LEU A 451 -11.14 -21.34 8.39
C LEU A 451 -12.13 -21.23 7.23
N SER A 452 -12.74 -22.35 6.86
CA SER A 452 -13.89 -22.39 5.95
C SER A 452 -15.13 -21.77 6.59
N LYS A 453 -16.16 -21.47 5.78
CA LYS A 453 -17.45 -20.95 6.29
C LYS A 453 -18.00 -21.80 7.44
N LYS A 454 -17.98 -23.13 7.32
CA LYS A 454 -18.43 -24.07 8.34
C LYS A 454 -17.66 -23.88 9.65
N LYS A 455 -16.32 -23.86 9.57
CA LYS A 455 -15.45 -23.73 10.74
C LYS A 455 -15.61 -22.39 11.46
N VAL A 456 -15.78 -21.30 10.72
CA VAL A 456 -16.06 -19.97 11.30
C VAL A 456 -17.39 -19.97 12.04
N THR A 457 -18.44 -20.58 11.47
CA THR A 457 -19.75 -20.68 12.14
C THR A 457 -19.66 -21.52 13.42
N GLU A 458 -18.93 -22.63 13.41
CA GLU A 458 -18.67 -23.46 14.59
C GLU A 458 -17.96 -22.67 15.70
N ASN A 459 -16.92 -21.93 15.35
CA ASN A 459 -16.15 -21.12 16.30
C ASN A 459 -17.03 -20.02 16.95
N ILE A 460 -17.86 -19.32 16.16
CA ILE A 460 -18.79 -18.32 16.68
C ILE A 460 -19.78 -18.96 17.68
N ALA A 461 -20.40 -20.07 17.32
CA ALA A 461 -21.35 -20.78 18.21
C ALA A 461 -20.70 -21.24 19.51
N GLU A 462 -19.45 -21.72 19.46
CA GLU A 462 -18.71 -22.13 20.67
C GLU A 462 -18.37 -20.93 21.55
N LEU A 463 -17.97 -19.78 20.98
CA LEU A 463 -17.70 -18.55 21.74
C LEU A 463 -18.98 -17.99 22.39
N GLU A 464 -20.11 -18.00 21.66
CA GLU A 464 -21.41 -17.58 22.21
C GLU A 464 -21.83 -18.46 23.39
N LYS A 465 -21.67 -19.80 23.27
CA LYS A 465 -21.93 -20.74 24.36
C LYS A 465 -21.09 -20.45 25.59
N ARG A 466 -19.78 -20.18 25.44
CA ARG A 466 -18.87 -19.83 26.55
C ARG A 466 -19.18 -18.49 27.20
N ARG A 467 -19.70 -17.52 26.45
CA ARG A 467 -20.08 -16.19 26.98
C ARG A 467 -21.42 -16.22 27.73
N ASN A 468 -22.27 -17.20 27.43
CA ASN A 468 -23.58 -17.36 28.05
C ASN A 468 -23.59 -18.37 29.21
N SER A 469 -22.49 -19.13 29.43
CA SER A 469 -22.24 -20.00 30.56
C SER A 469 -21.41 -19.29 31.63
#